data_b1ceac5b77b9e438646e621efeed2f8f
#
_entry.id   b1ceac5b77b9e438646e621efeed2f8f
#
_cell.length_a   1.000
_cell.length_b   1.000
_cell.length_c   1.000
_cell.angle_alpha   90.00
_cell.angle_beta   90.00
_cell.angle_gamma   90.00
#
_symmetry.space_group_name_H-M   'P 1'
#
loop_
_entity.id
_entity.type
_entity.pdbx_description
1 polymer ?
#
loop_
_entity_poly.entity_id
_entity_poly.type
_entity_poly.pdbx_seq_one_letter_code
_entity_poly.pdbx_strand_id
1 'polypeptide(L)'
;EINTYKDSPADMIYDTFEELLFDGSELGHNILGRKASLQRFDGEAIRRFTQRTHTTDQMVFSSIGNLAPRTVEAVALRCFGGEAATVRDFRRAEPSVAVPFDRSVARHTHQTHCIVGSRACGIDDARRLPLALAVNLLGGPSANSLLNVVLREKHGLSYNIEASYTPYTDCGIVAV
;
A
#
# COMPACT_ATOMS: atom_id res chain seq x y z
N GLU A 1 15.14 -9.92 -1.61
CA GLU A 1 14.32 -8.77 -1.19
C GLU A 1 14.13 -8.68 0.33
N ILE A 2 13.55 -9.67 1.04
CA ILE A 2 13.36 -9.61 2.51
C ILE A 2 14.66 -9.29 3.27
N ASN A 3 15.81 -9.84 2.86
CA ASN A 3 17.06 -9.54 3.53
C ASN A 3 17.55 -8.12 3.22
N THR A 4 17.42 -7.67 1.98
CA THR A 4 17.79 -6.31 1.55
C THR A 4 16.94 -5.26 2.27
N TYR A 5 15.66 -5.55 2.46
CA TYR A 5 14.73 -4.65 3.15
C TYR A 5 15.08 -4.45 4.63
N LYS A 6 15.66 -5.49 5.27
CA LYS A 6 16.13 -5.39 6.65
C LYS A 6 17.30 -4.42 6.84
N ASP A 7 18.01 -4.12 5.76
CA ASP A 7 19.14 -3.20 5.74
C ASP A 7 18.72 -1.75 5.42
N SER A 8 17.42 -1.52 5.18
CA SER A 8 16.83 -0.18 4.93
C SER A 8 15.91 0.24 6.10
N PRO A 9 16.42 0.95 7.11
CA PRO A 9 15.61 1.40 8.23
C PRO A 9 14.46 2.34 7.82
N ALA A 10 14.67 3.13 6.77
CA ALA A 10 13.67 4.05 6.23
C ALA A 10 12.44 3.32 5.67
N ASP A 11 12.64 2.19 4.98
CA ASP A 11 11.53 1.39 4.46
C ASP A 11 10.88 0.56 5.57
N MET A 12 11.70 -0.01 6.46
CA MET A 12 11.20 -0.85 7.55
C MET A 12 10.28 -0.11 8.53
N ILE A 13 10.47 1.18 8.74
CA ILE A 13 9.64 1.92 9.67
C ILE A 13 8.20 2.06 9.12
N TYR A 14 8.04 2.21 7.81
CA TYR A 14 6.71 2.22 7.17
C TYR A 14 5.99 0.89 7.33
N ASP A 15 6.66 -0.21 7.06
CA ASP A 15 6.09 -1.55 7.25
C ASP A 15 5.68 -1.78 8.71
N THR A 16 6.55 -1.41 9.66
CA THR A 16 6.25 -1.55 11.10
C THR A 16 5.07 -0.66 11.52
N PHE A 17 4.99 0.55 10.97
CA PHE A 17 3.88 1.46 11.24
C PHE A 17 2.56 0.89 10.70
N GLU A 18 2.54 0.38 9.47
CA GLU A 18 1.35 -0.23 8.87
C GLU A 18 0.93 -1.52 9.59
N GLU A 19 1.87 -2.39 9.97
CA GLU A 19 1.59 -3.57 10.79
C GLU A 19 0.88 -3.19 12.11
N LEU A 20 1.33 -2.14 12.80
CA LEU A 20 0.72 -1.68 14.05
C LEU A 20 -0.61 -0.96 13.81
N LEU A 21 -0.70 -0.13 12.78
CA LEU A 21 -1.90 0.63 12.46
C LEU A 21 -3.06 -0.28 12.04
N PHE A 22 -2.76 -1.40 11.40
CA PHE A 22 -3.72 -2.38 10.90
C PHE A 22 -3.63 -3.72 11.65
N ASP A 23 -3.22 -3.70 12.91
CA ASP A 23 -3.13 -4.91 13.72
C ASP A 23 -4.46 -5.67 13.73
N GLY A 24 -4.38 -6.98 13.54
CA GLY A 24 -5.55 -7.86 13.39
C GLY A 24 -6.28 -7.78 12.04
N SER A 25 -5.75 -7.05 11.06
CA SER A 25 -6.29 -6.93 9.69
C SER A 25 -5.31 -7.48 8.66
N GLU A 26 -5.84 -7.90 7.50
CA GLU A 26 -5.01 -8.34 6.36
C GLU A 26 -4.11 -7.22 5.82
N LEU A 27 -4.52 -5.95 5.93
CA LEU A 27 -3.71 -4.80 5.54
C LEU A 27 -2.46 -4.60 6.40
N GLY A 28 -2.43 -5.12 7.63
CA GLY A 28 -1.25 -5.11 8.49
C GLY A 28 -0.21 -6.17 8.15
N HIS A 29 -0.46 -7.01 7.16
CA HIS A 29 0.53 -8.00 6.74
C HIS A 29 1.54 -7.38 5.77
N ASN A 30 2.82 -7.50 6.10
CA ASN A 30 3.89 -7.06 5.23
C ASN A 30 3.80 -7.74 3.86
N ILE A 31 3.83 -6.95 2.80
CA ILE A 31 3.68 -7.41 1.41
C ILE A 31 4.79 -8.39 0.98
N LEU A 32 5.98 -8.31 1.56
CA LEU A 32 7.07 -9.24 1.31
C LEU A 32 6.84 -10.60 1.98
N GLY A 33 5.87 -10.70 2.89
CA GLY A 33 5.60 -11.90 3.66
C GLY A 33 6.72 -12.23 4.66
N ARG A 34 6.69 -13.46 5.16
CA ARG A 34 7.69 -13.99 6.10
C ARG A 34 8.47 -15.14 5.48
N LYS A 35 9.76 -15.27 5.78
CA LYS A 35 10.59 -16.39 5.28
C LYS A 35 9.93 -17.75 5.50
N ALA A 36 9.34 -17.98 6.67
CA ALA A 36 8.66 -19.23 7.01
C ALA A 36 7.41 -19.48 6.14
N SER A 37 6.73 -18.42 5.68
CA SER A 37 5.60 -18.53 4.76
C SER A 37 6.06 -18.85 3.34
N LEU A 38 7.09 -18.16 2.87
CA LEU A 38 7.66 -18.38 1.53
C LEU A 38 8.18 -19.80 1.33
N GLN A 39 8.79 -20.41 2.35
CA GLN A 39 9.28 -21.79 2.29
C GLN A 39 8.17 -22.84 2.12
N ARG A 40 6.92 -22.48 2.39
CA ARG A 40 5.76 -23.36 2.25
C ARG A 40 5.04 -23.24 0.92
N PHE A 41 5.43 -22.27 0.08
CA PHE A 41 4.81 -22.07 -1.23
C PHE A 41 5.41 -23.04 -2.24
N ASP A 42 4.60 -23.98 -2.68
CA ASP A 42 4.87 -24.88 -3.79
C ASP A 42 3.97 -24.55 -4.99
N GLY A 43 4.17 -25.26 -6.08
CA GLY A 43 3.39 -25.06 -7.30
C GLY A 43 1.90 -25.36 -7.13
N GLU A 44 1.53 -26.20 -6.17
CA GLU A 44 0.12 -26.52 -5.88
C GLU A 44 -0.54 -25.40 -5.06
N ALA A 45 0.17 -24.86 -4.07
CA ALA A 45 -0.28 -23.70 -3.30
C ALA A 45 -0.53 -22.47 -4.20
N ILE A 46 0.38 -22.23 -5.16
CA ILE A 46 0.24 -21.15 -6.14
C ILE A 46 -0.99 -21.39 -7.03
N ARG A 47 -1.17 -22.61 -7.56
CA ARG A 47 -2.35 -22.93 -8.39
C ARG A 47 -3.66 -22.74 -7.62
N ARG A 48 -3.76 -23.23 -6.38
CA ARG A 48 -4.94 -23.02 -5.54
C ARG A 48 -5.22 -21.55 -5.30
N PHE A 49 -4.18 -20.76 -5.07
CA PHE A 49 -4.32 -19.31 -4.88
C PHE A 49 -4.84 -18.63 -6.16
N THR A 50 -4.24 -18.90 -7.32
CA THR A 50 -4.67 -18.30 -8.58
C THR A 50 -6.10 -18.71 -8.95
N GLN A 51 -6.47 -19.97 -8.80
CA GLN A 51 -7.84 -20.44 -9.03
C GLN A 51 -8.88 -19.73 -8.15
N ARG A 52 -8.52 -19.40 -6.92
CA ARG A 52 -9.42 -18.72 -5.98
C ARG A 52 -9.52 -17.23 -6.22
N THR A 53 -8.42 -16.60 -6.65
CA THR A 53 -8.32 -15.13 -6.68
C THR A 53 -8.37 -14.53 -8.09
N HIS A 54 -7.96 -15.28 -9.11
CA HIS A 54 -7.99 -14.84 -10.51
C HIS A 54 -9.27 -15.30 -11.19
N THR A 55 -10.39 -14.76 -10.73
CA THR A 55 -11.72 -15.05 -11.30
C THR A 55 -12.00 -14.15 -12.49
N THR A 56 -12.73 -14.65 -13.48
CA THR A 56 -12.97 -13.93 -14.75
C THR A 56 -13.77 -12.64 -14.57
N ASP A 57 -14.61 -12.56 -13.54
CA ASP A 57 -15.34 -11.33 -13.17
C ASP A 57 -14.43 -10.21 -12.62
N GLN A 58 -13.18 -10.54 -12.28
CA GLN A 58 -12.17 -9.58 -11.80
C GLN A 58 -11.08 -9.29 -12.84
N MET A 59 -11.20 -9.83 -14.05
CA MET A 59 -10.22 -9.62 -15.10
C MET A 59 -10.61 -8.47 -16.00
N VAL A 60 -9.66 -7.58 -16.26
CA VAL A 60 -9.79 -6.49 -17.25
C VAL A 60 -8.65 -6.59 -18.25
N PHE A 61 -8.99 -6.70 -19.51
CA PHE A 61 -8.02 -6.65 -20.60
C PHE A 61 -7.97 -5.26 -21.21
N SER A 62 -6.81 -4.65 -21.26
CA SER A 62 -6.58 -3.34 -21.88
C SER A 62 -5.49 -3.43 -22.92
N SER A 63 -5.68 -2.79 -24.07
CA SER A 63 -4.69 -2.73 -25.14
C SER A 63 -4.56 -1.32 -25.68
N ILE A 64 -3.34 -0.82 -25.78
CA ILE A 64 -3.00 0.47 -26.36
C ILE A 64 -1.95 0.24 -27.43
N GLY A 65 -2.20 0.73 -28.64
CA GLY A 65 -1.24 0.60 -29.75
C GLY A 65 -1.86 0.90 -31.11
N ASN A 66 -1.05 0.82 -32.17
CA ASN A 66 -1.48 1.08 -33.54
C ASN A 66 -1.94 -0.23 -34.25
N LEU A 67 -2.89 -0.93 -33.61
CA LEU A 67 -3.51 -2.13 -34.17
C LEU A 67 -4.99 -1.90 -34.34
N ALA A 68 -5.56 -2.51 -35.41
CA ALA A 68 -7.00 -2.46 -35.60
C ALA A 68 -7.73 -3.14 -34.41
N PRO A 69 -8.79 -2.55 -33.86
CA PRO A 69 -9.53 -3.12 -32.71
C PRO A 69 -9.96 -4.58 -32.94
N ARG A 70 -10.40 -4.93 -34.16
CA ARG A 70 -10.77 -6.30 -34.52
C ARG A 70 -9.62 -7.31 -34.36
N THR A 71 -8.37 -6.89 -34.61
CA THR A 71 -7.21 -7.74 -34.46
C THR A 71 -6.94 -8.00 -32.98
N VAL A 72 -7.06 -6.95 -32.16
CA VAL A 72 -6.90 -7.05 -30.69
C VAL A 72 -7.98 -7.96 -30.11
N GLU A 73 -9.24 -7.77 -30.49
CA GLU A 73 -10.36 -8.58 -30.08
C GLU A 73 -10.17 -10.07 -30.45
N ALA A 74 -9.77 -10.35 -31.69
CA ALA A 74 -9.54 -11.71 -32.14
C ALA A 74 -8.41 -12.41 -31.35
N VAL A 75 -7.34 -11.68 -31.00
CA VAL A 75 -6.27 -12.21 -30.17
C VAL A 75 -6.76 -12.45 -28.73
N ALA A 76 -7.48 -11.49 -28.15
CA ALA A 76 -8.04 -11.61 -26.80
C ALA A 76 -8.99 -12.81 -26.70
N LEU A 77 -9.92 -12.96 -27.65
CA LEU A 77 -10.83 -14.10 -27.72
C LEU A 77 -10.09 -15.44 -27.87
N ARG A 78 -9.02 -15.47 -28.67
CA ARG A 78 -8.20 -16.69 -28.80
C ARG A 78 -7.48 -17.07 -27.51
N CYS A 79 -7.01 -16.07 -26.75
CA CYS A 79 -6.23 -16.31 -25.53
C CYS A 79 -7.11 -16.57 -24.31
N PHE A 80 -8.25 -15.90 -24.20
CA PHE A 80 -9.09 -15.90 -22.99
C PHE A 80 -10.51 -16.42 -23.22
N GLY A 81 -10.96 -16.53 -24.48
CA GLY A 81 -12.34 -16.92 -24.80
C GLY A 81 -12.72 -18.36 -24.45
N GLY A 82 -11.73 -19.21 -24.13
CA GLY A 82 -11.96 -20.58 -23.64
C GLY A 82 -12.04 -20.68 -22.11
N GLU A 83 -11.82 -19.60 -21.40
CA GLU A 83 -11.87 -19.60 -19.94
C GLU A 83 -13.33 -19.66 -19.47
N ALA A 84 -13.61 -20.56 -18.53
CA ALA A 84 -14.93 -20.66 -17.94
C ALA A 84 -15.24 -19.41 -17.10
N ALA A 85 -16.49 -18.93 -17.17
CA ALA A 85 -16.94 -17.83 -16.34
C ALA A 85 -16.87 -18.23 -14.86
N THR A 86 -16.13 -17.48 -14.08
CA THR A 86 -15.97 -17.67 -12.64
C THR A 86 -16.29 -16.36 -11.91
N VAL A 87 -16.79 -16.48 -10.69
CA VAL A 87 -17.20 -15.34 -9.86
C VAL A 87 -16.40 -15.36 -8.56
N ARG A 88 -15.97 -14.19 -8.14
CA ARG A 88 -15.24 -14.00 -6.89
C ARG A 88 -16.11 -14.38 -5.68
N ASP A 89 -15.62 -15.30 -4.89
CA ASP A 89 -16.29 -15.85 -3.69
C ASP A 89 -15.78 -15.24 -2.38
N PHE A 90 -15.10 -14.13 -2.42
CA PHE A 90 -14.57 -13.60 -1.19
C PHE A 90 -14.90 -12.11 -1.03
N ARG A 91 -15.22 -11.72 0.20
CA ARG A 91 -15.44 -10.32 0.57
C ARG A 91 -14.29 -9.84 1.44
N ARG A 92 -13.81 -8.64 1.14
CA ARG A 92 -12.86 -7.96 2.00
C ARG A 92 -13.56 -7.57 3.30
N ALA A 93 -12.95 -7.89 4.43
CA ALA A 93 -13.38 -7.38 5.72
C ALA A 93 -12.86 -5.95 5.90
N GLU A 94 -13.68 -5.07 6.43
CA GLU A 94 -13.21 -3.74 6.85
C GLU A 94 -12.16 -3.90 7.95
N PRO A 95 -11.09 -3.11 7.91
CA PRO A 95 -10.09 -3.14 8.97
C PRO A 95 -10.70 -2.79 10.33
N SER A 96 -10.30 -3.48 11.40
CA SER A 96 -10.69 -3.17 12.77
C SER A 96 -10.36 -1.72 13.15
N VAL A 97 -11.02 -1.18 14.15
CA VAL A 97 -10.71 0.16 14.66
C VAL A 97 -9.24 0.21 15.12
N ALA A 98 -8.53 1.26 14.70
CA ALA A 98 -7.14 1.44 15.10
C ALA A 98 -7.04 1.69 16.61
N VAL A 99 -6.16 0.97 17.29
CA VAL A 99 -5.81 1.23 18.68
C VAL A 99 -4.59 2.16 18.70
N PRO A 100 -4.59 3.24 19.48
CA PRO A 100 -3.42 4.10 19.62
C PRO A 100 -2.20 3.32 20.10
N PHE A 101 -1.05 3.57 19.51
CA PHE A 101 0.22 2.95 19.90
C PHE A 101 1.35 3.97 19.90
N ASP A 102 2.36 3.67 20.72
CA ASP A 102 3.68 4.31 20.70
C ASP A 102 4.72 3.20 20.72
N ARG A 103 5.60 3.20 19.73
CA ARG A 103 6.60 2.15 19.55
C ARG A 103 7.95 2.73 19.21
N SER A 104 8.93 2.48 20.06
CA SER A 104 10.34 2.80 19.81
C SER A 104 11.16 1.53 19.69
N VAL A 105 12.04 1.47 18.70
CA VAL A 105 12.95 0.35 18.47
C VAL A 105 14.37 0.88 18.31
N ALA A 106 15.26 0.48 19.21
CA ALA A 106 16.67 0.80 19.10
C ALA A 106 17.34 -0.04 18.00
N ARG A 107 18.07 0.62 17.11
CA ARG A 107 18.83 -0.01 16.03
C ARG A 107 20.21 0.64 15.91
N HIS A 108 21.18 -0.10 15.40
CA HIS A 108 22.50 0.43 15.06
C HIS A 108 22.45 1.13 13.72
N THR A 109 21.82 2.30 13.66
CA THR A 109 21.70 3.15 12.46
C THR A 109 22.28 4.53 12.73
N HIS A 110 22.68 5.23 11.68
CA HIS A 110 23.25 6.57 11.78
C HIS A 110 22.19 7.68 11.94
N GLN A 111 20.93 7.37 11.68
CA GLN A 111 19.82 8.32 11.70
C GLN A 111 18.65 7.75 12.49
N THR A 112 17.90 8.64 13.12
CA THR A 112 16.60 8.33 13.72
C THR A 112 15.51 8.54 12.66
N HIS A 113 14.65 7.54 12.49
CA HIS A 113 13.45 7.62 11.66
C HIS A 113 12.23 7.66 12.58
N CYS A 114 11.27 8.50 12.27
CA CYS A 114 10.05 8.65 13.05
C CYS A 114 8.85 8.75 12.11
N ILE A 115 7.78 8.03 12.39
CA ILE A 115 6.49 8.18 11.72
C ILE A 115 5.43 8.49 12.77
N VAL A 116 4.63 9.52 12.48
CA VAL A 116 3.42 9.86 13.21
C VAL A 116 2.26 9.83 12.23
N GLY A 117 1.24 9.08 12.52
CA GLY A 117 0.12 8.97 11.58
C GLY A 117 -1.12 8.33 12.20
N SER A 118 -2.13 8.22 11.37
CA SER A 118 -3.43 7.66 11.77
C SER A 118 -4.14 7.02 10.58
N ARG A 119 -5.19 6.26 10.88
CA ARG A 119 -6.19 5.88 9.88
C ARG A 119 -6.87 7.10 9.31
N ALA A 120 -7.22 7.01 8.04
CA ALA A 120 -7.92 8.04 7.29
C ALA A 120 -9.08 7.46 6.46
N CYS A 121 -9.82 8.31 5.80
CA CYS A 121 -10.91 7.92 4.92
C CYS A 121 -10.40 7.22 3.64
N GLY A 122 -11.25 6.39 3.05
CA GLY A 122 -10.97 5.70 1.79
C GLY A 122 -11.17 6.58 0.55
N ILE A 123 -10.99 5.96 -0.62
CA ILE A 123 -10.98 6.65 -1.91
C ILE A 123 -12.34 7.24 -2.30
N ASP A 124 -13.43 6.62 -1.88
CA ASP A 124 -14.81 7.04 -2.21
C ASP A 124 -15.40 8.05 -1.22
N ASP A 125 -14.67 8.41 -0.16
CA ASP A 125 -15.14 9.37 0.85
C ASP A 125 -15.06 10.81 0.32
N ALA A 126 -16.11 11.59 0.54
CA ALA A 126 -16.16 13.01 0.16
C ALA A 126 -15.05 13.86 0.81
N ARG A 127 -14.55 13.44 1.98
CA ARG A 127 -13.44 14.10 2.69
C ARG A 127 -12.08 13.87 2.06
N ARG A 128 -11.96 12.98 1.08
CA ARG A 128 -10.69 12.61 0.45
C ARG A 128 -9.94 13.83 -0.10
N LEU A 129 -10.61 14.67 -0.87
CA LEU A 129 -9.93 15.81 -1.50
C LEU A 129 -9.54 16.90 -0.49
N PRO A 130 -10.41 17.32 0.45
CA PRO A 130 -10.00 18.21 1.55
C PRO A 130 -8.83 17.66 2.36
N LEU A 131 -8.84 16.36 2.68
CA LEU A 131 -7.75 15.72 3.42
C LEU A 131 -6.44 15.71 2.64
N ALA A 132 -6.48 15.34 1.37
CA ALA A 132 -5.31 15.37 0.49
C ALA A 132 -4.69 16.78 0.41
N LEU A 133 -5.52 17.80 0.31
CA LEU A 133 -5.05 19.19 0.32
C LEU A 133 -4.44 19.57 1.66
N ALA A 134 -5.08 19.21 2.77
CA ALA A 134 -4.57 19.50 4.11
C ALA A 134 -3.21 18.84 4.36
N VAL A 135 -3.05 17.56 3.97
CA VAL A 135 -1.79 16.83 4.09
C VAL A 135 -0.72 17.42 3.19
N ASN A 136 -1.06 17.86 1.98
CA ASN A 136 -0.13 18.54 1.08
C ASN A 136 0.37 19.86 1.65
N LEU A 137 -0.51 20.67 2.25
CA LEU A 137 -0.13 21.90 2.94
C LEU A 137 0.76 21.62 4.17
N LEU A 138 0.48 20.53 4.88
CA LEU A 138 1.20 20.15 6.09
C LEU A 138 2.65 19.77 5.78
N GLY A 139 2.85 18.83 4.87
CA GLY A 139 4.19 18.27 4.58
C GLY A 139 4.33 17.74 3.16
N GLY A 140 3.65 18.34 2.18
CA GLY A 140 3.82 17.99 0.77
C GLY A 140 5.22 18.32 0.25
N PRO A 141 5.54 17.97 -1.00
CA PRO A 141 6.88 18.02 -1.56
C PRO A 141 7.43 19.44 -1.74
N SER A 142 6.61 20.44 -1.51
CA SER A 142 7.00 21.85 -1.65
C SER A 142 7.81 22.34 -0.44
N ALA A 143 8.89 23.08 -0.69
CA ALA A 143 9.76 23.62 0.34
C ALA A 143 9.04 24.56 1.34
N ASN A 144 7.90 25.14 0.93
CA ASN A 144 7.08 26.01 1.76
C ASN A 144 5.97 25.28 2.53
N SER A 145 5.93 23.97 2.51
CA SER A 145 5.00 23.22 3.37
C SER A 145 5.30 23.47 4.85
N LEU A 146 4.27 23.45 5.69
CA LEU A 146 4.37 23.87 7.09
C LEU A 146 5.47 23.13 7.86
N LEU A 147 5.55 21.81 7.71
CA LEU A 147 6.57 21.01 8.40
C LEU A 147 7.97 21.28 7.88
N ASN A 148 8.16 21.47 6.56
CA ASN A 148 9.46 21.84 6.01
C ASN A 148 9.93 23.19 6.56
N VAL A 149 9.08 24.19 6.58
CA VAL A 149 9.41 25.52 7.14
C VAL A 149 9.74 25.43 8.64
N VAL A 150 8.96 24.70 9.41
CA VAL A 150 9.13 24.67 10.87
C VAL A 150 10.29 23.76 11.26
N LEU A 151 10.27 22.49 10.86
CA LEU A 151 11.23 21.51 11.37
C LEU A 151 12.57 21.57 10.65
N ARG A 152 12.58 21.82 9.35
CA ARG A 152 13.80 21.88 8.57
C ARG A 152 14.45 23.26 8.63
N GLU A 153 13.71 24.32 8.23
CA GLU A 153 14.33 25.64 8.06
C GLU A 153 14.51 26.38 9.38
N LYS A 154 13.50 26.39 10.27
CA LYS A 154 13.60 27.13 11.53
C LYS A 154 14.38 26.38 12.60
N HIS A 155 14.24 25.06 12.68
CA HIS A 155 14.82 24.26 13.75
C HIS A 155 15.95 23.34 13.32
N GLY A 156 16.14 23.04 12.02
CA GLY A 156 17.20 22.17 11.51
C GLY A 156 17.13 20.73 12.04
N LEU A 157 15.94 20.25 12.41
CA LEU A 157 15.75 18.96 13.06
C LEU A 157 15.77 17.78 12.10
N SER A 158 15.39 18.00 10.85
CA SER A 158 15.32 16.93 9.85
C SER A 158 15.66 17.44 8.46
N TYR A 159 16.31 16.61 7.68
CA TYR A 159 16.61 16.88 6.26
C TYR A 159 15.43 16.58 5.33
N ASN A 160 14.70 15.53 5.64
CA ASN A 160 13.54 15.09 4.85
C ASN A 160 12.34 14.95 5.76
N ILE A 161 11.27 15.64 5.40
CA ILE A 161 10.00 15.59 6.09
C ILE A 161 8.93 15.51 5.02
N GLU A 162 8.13 14.48 5.11
CA GLU A 162 7.05 14.23 4.16
C GLU A 162 5.78 13.90 4.91
N ALA A 163 4.67 14.52 4.49
CA ALA A 163 3.34 14.09 4.87
C ALA A 163 2.64 13.47 3.67
N SER A 164 2.11 12.30 3.84
CA SER A 164 1.42 11.54 2.80
C SER A 164 0.01 11.14 3.23
N TYR A 165 -0.87 11.06 2.25
CA TYR A 165 -2.19 10.47 2.39
C TYR A 165 -2.35 9.37 1.34
N THR A 166 -2.52 8.15 1.81
CA THR A 166 -2.72 6.96 0.97
C THR A 166 -4.15 6.45 1.14
N PRO A 167 -5.05 6.71 0.18
CA PRO A 167 -6.40 6.15 0.21
C PRO A 167 -6.43 4.72 -0.32
N TYR A 168 -7.08 3.82 0.41
CA TYR A 168 -7.52 2.51 -0.05
C TYR A 168 -9.01 2.54 -0.36
N THR A 169 -9.60 1.43 -0.80
CA THR A 169 -11.03 1.34 -1.11
C THR A 169 -11.93 1.57 0.11
N ASP A 170 -11.55 1.05 1.26
CA ASP A 170 -12.36 0.96 2.48
C ASP A 170 -11.79 1.80 3.64
N CYS A 171 -10.57 2.27 3.52
CA CYS A 171 -9.91 3.10 4.53
C CYS A 171 -8.79 3.91 3.89
N GLY A 172 -7.97 4.57 4.70
CA GLY A 172 -6.76 5.24 4.26
C GLY A 172 -5.76 5.41 5.40
N ILE A 173 -4.60 5.96 5.06
CA ILE A 173 -3.53 6.31 5.99
C ILE A 173 -3.16 7.77 5.77
N VAL A 174 -2.97 8.50 6.85
CA VAL A 174 -2.20 9.75 6.89
C VAL A 174 -0.96 9.50 7.72
N ALA A 175 0.20 9.79 7.17
CA ALA A 175 1.48 9.64 7.84
C ALA A 175 2.40 10.84 7.58
N VAL A 176 3.18 11.16 8.59
CA VAL A 176 4.25 12.15 8.54
C VAL A 176 5.54 11.46 8.94
#